data_35cd4931fc0397f8506a0cef6377416e
#
_entry.id   35cd4931fc0397f8506a0cef6377416e
#
_cell.length_a   1.000
_cell.length_b   1.000
_cell.length_c   1.000
_cell.angle_alpha   90.00
_cell.angle_beta   90.00
_cell.angle_gamma   90.00
#
_symmetry.space_group_name_H-M   'P 1'
#
loop_
_entity.id
_entity.type
_entity.pdbx_description
1 polymer ?
#
loop_
_entity_poly.entity_id
_entity_poly.type
_entity_poly.pdbx_seq_one_letter_code
_entity_poly.pdbx_strand_id
1 'polypeptide(L)'
;MKHLRPALDLSLCPDMTATTLGKPLTHRIIVLDIAALRTAHPDHWMKAAAIRTLTLDAVAAANSGHSGMPMGMADVATVLYEKHLNFDPKAPDWADRDRFILSAGHGSMLLYSLMYLTGYEDITLQQIKDFRQWGAKTAGHPEYGHARGIETTTGPLGQGIGNSVGFAIAEEIQRARYGKSIVDHFTYVIAGDGCLMEGVSQEAIGLAGMQELAHLIVFWDNNNITIDGTVDIADKTNQPMRFAASGWHVIEIDGHDPVAIDAAITAAKNDPRPS
;
A
#
# COMPACT_ATOMS: atom_id res chain seq x y z
N MET A 1 -30.99 -44.98 22.38
CA MET A 1 -31.22 -43.80 23.22
C MET A 1 -30.46 -42.62 22.59
N LYS A 2 -31.18 -41.71 21.94
CA LYS A 2 -30.61 -40.51 21.29
C LYS A 2 -30.59 -39.39 22.34
N HIS A 3 -29.39 -38.92 22.70
CA HIS A 3 -29.25 -37.74 23.53
C HIS A 3 -29.48 -36.47 22.64
N LEU A 4 -30.63 -35.85 22.80
CA LEU A 4 -30.91 -34.49 22.32
C LEU A 4 -30.05 -33.51 23.14
N ARG A 5 -29.27 -32.70 22.45
CA ARG A 5 -28.63 -31.53 23.06
C ARG A 5 -29.69 -30.45 23.26
N PRO A 6 -29.71 -29.72 24.39
CA PRO A 6 -30.66 -28.63 24.59
C PRO A 6 -30.35 -27.50 23.64
N ALA A 7 -31.38 -26.84 23.10
CA ALA A 7 -31.30 -25.63 22.31
C ALA A 7 -30.70 -24.50 23.17
N LEU A 8 -29.80 -23.73 22.56
CA LEU A 8 -29.27 -22.53 23.19
C LEU A 8 -30.41 -21.51 23.42
N ASP A 9 -30.60 -21.14 24.68
CA ASP A 9 -31.53 -20.10 25.11
C ASP A 9 -30.93 -18.72 24.81
N LEU A 10 -31.44 -18.06 23.79
CA LEU A 10 -31.00 -16.71 23.36
C LEU A 10 -31.54 -15.57 24.25
N SER A 11 -32.26 -15.89 25.30
CA SER A 11 -32.82 -14.89 26.22
C SER A 11 -31.81 -14.33 27.24
N LEU A 12 -30.57 -14.84 27.26
CA LEU A 12 -29.52 -14.43 28.19
C LEU A 12 -28.55 -13.37 27.64
N CYS A 13 -28.79 -12.83 26.47
CA CYS A 13 -28.05 -11.65 25.96
C CYS A 13 -28.95 -10.40 26.03
N PRO A 14 -28.89 -9.62 27.13
CA PRO A 14 -29.56 -8.32 27.13
C PRO A 14 -28.76 -7.34 26.25
N ASP A 15 -29.50 -6.62 25.40
CA ASP A 15 -29.09 -5.43 24.65
C ASP A 15 -28.09 -5.59 23.49
N MET A 16 -28.51 -6.35 22.47
CA MET A 16 -28.18 -5.98 21.09
C MET A 16 -29.40 -5.35 20.42
N THR A 17 -29.67 -4.08 20.72
CA THR A 17 -30.60 -3.30 19.94
C THR A 17 -30.02 -3.09 18.54
N ALA A 18 -30.81 -3.38 17.52
CA ALA A 18 -30.51 -3.34 16.08
C ALA A 18 -30.28 -1.89 15.54
N THR A 19 -29.58 -1.05 16.28
CA THR A 19 -29.38 0.37 15.96
C THR A 19 -27.96 0.73 15.52
N THR A 20 -27.06 -0.25 15.32
CA THR A 20 -25.70 0.00 14.84
C THR A 20 -25.32 -0.79 13.58
N LEU A 21 -26.27 -1.34 12.85
CA LEU A 21 -26.06 -1.67 11.45
C LEU A 21 -26.10 -0.36 10.69
N GLY A 22 -24.92 0.23 10.47
CA GLY A 22 -24.74 1.44 9.69
C GLY A 22 -25.47 1.32 8.36
N LYS A 23 -26.05 2.44 7.91
CA LYS A 23 -26.62 2.58 6.58
C LYS A 23 -25.70 1.90 5.57
N PRO A 24 -26.23 1.20 4.54
CA PRO A 24 -25.39 0.66 3.49
C PRO A 24 -24.53 1.81 2.96
N LEU A 25 -23.20 1.62 2.96
CA LEU A 25 -22.26 2.54 2.36
C LEU A 25 -22.65 2.64 0.88
N THR A 26 -23.44 3.64 0.55
CA THR A 26 -23.64 4.01 -0.84
C THR A 26 -22.28 4.48 -1.31
N HIS A 27 -21.63 3.73 -2.18
CA HIS A 27 -20.45 4.16 -2.92
C HIS A 27 -20.83 5.48 -3.61
N ARG A 28 -20.54 6.59 -2.97
CA ARG A 28 -20.53 7.89 -3.64
C ARG A 28 -19.36 7.82 -4.60
N ILE A 29 -19.66 7.67 -5.88
CA ILE A 29 -18.70 8.03 -6.92
C ILE A 29 -18.44 9.52 -6.72
N ILE A 30 -17.36 9.83 -6.04
CA ILE A 30 -16.87 11.21 -5.95
C ILE A 30 -16.29 11.48 -7.32
N VAL A 31 -17.03 12.22 -8.15
CA VAL A 31 -16.50 12.74 -9.41
C VAL A 31 -15.49 13.82 -9.03
N LEU A 32 -14.22 13.49 -9.06
CA LEU A 32 -13.14 14.42 -8.81
C LEU A 32 -13.19 15.53 -9.85
N ASP A 33 -13.25 16.76 -9.40
CA ASP A 33 -12.95 17.91 -10.24
C ASP A 33 -11.42 18.05 -10.37
N ILE A 34 -10.86 17.37 -11.38
CA ILE A 34 -9.42 17.39 -11.68
C ILE A 34 -8.94 18.83 -11.92
N ALA A 35 -9.76 19.70 -12.50
CA ALA A 35 -9.39 21.10 -12.75
C ALA A 35 -9.28 21.87 -11.43
N ALA A 36 -10.19 21.62 -10.49
CA ALA A 36 -10.12 22.18 -9.14
C ALA A 36 -8.87 21.72 -8.39
N LEU A 37 -8.55 20.41 -8.43
CA LEU A 37 -7.34 19.87 -7.82
C LEU A 37 -6.05 20.46 -8.39
N ARG A 38 -5.96 20.60 -9.72
CA ARG A 38 -4.81 21.25 -10.37
C ARG A 38 -4.62 22.69 -9.92
N THR A 39 -5.72 23.40 -9.76
CA THR A 39 -5.70 24.79 -9.33
C THR A 39 -5.34 24.94 -7.86
N ALA A 40 -5.87 24.08 -7.00
CA ALA A 40 -5.64 24.11 -5.56
C ALA A 40 -4.24 23.60 -5.16
N HIS A 41 -3.70 22.62 -5.90
CA HIS A 41 -2.44 21.94 -5.57
C HIS A 41 -1.52 21.78 -6.79
N PRO A 42 -1.06 22.89 -7.42
CA PRO A 42 -0.33 22.83 -8.69
C PRO A 42 0.99 22.05 -8.61
N ASP A 43 1.74 22.20 -7.51
CA ASP A 43 3.02 21.50 -7.31
C ASP A 43 2.82 19.99 -7.13
N HIS A 44 1.84 19.60 -6.32
CA HIS A 44 1.47 18.20 -6.15
C HIS A 44 1.06 17.59 -7.48
N TRP A 45 0.19 18.30 -8.22
CA TRP A 45 -0.27 17.82 -9.52
C TRP A 45 0.90 17.60 -10.50
N MET A 46 1.87 18.52 -10.54
CA MET A 46 3.03 18.42 -11.43
C MET A 46 3.88 17.18 -11.09
N LYS A 47 4.10 16.90 -9.80
CA LYS A 47 4.87 15.73 -9.33
C LYS A 47 4.14 14.42 -9.67
N ALA A 48 2.87 14.33 -9.36
CA ALA A 48 2.05 13.16 -9.69
C ALA A 48 1.94 12.94 -11.21
N ALA A 49 1.83 14.03 -11.99
CA ALA A 49 1.84 13.96 -13.46
C ALA A 49 3.19 13.46 -14.00
N ALA A 50 4.31 13.83 -13.38
CA ALA A 50 5.62 13.33 -13.78
C ALA A 50 5.72 11.81 -13.61
N ILE A 51 5.24 11.27 -12.47
CA ILE A 51 5.18 9.82 -12.22
C ILE A 51 4.32 9.13 -13.30
N ARG A 52 3.14 9.67 -13.59
CA ARG A 52 2.21 9.13 -14.59
C ARG A 52 2.83 9.14 -15.99
N THR A 53 3.46 10.24 -16.39
CA THR A 53 4.08 10.39 -17.71
C THR A 53 5.26 9.44 -17.87
N LEU A 54 6.19 9.37 -16.91
CA LEU A 54 7.31 8.43 -16.94
C LEU A 54 6.83 6.98 -17.06
N THR A 55 5.75 6.64 -16.35
CA THR A 55 5.15 5.31 -16.43
C THR A 55 4.60 5.02 -17.82
N LEU A 56 3.79 5.92 -18.37
CA LEU A 56 3.17 5.73 -19.69
C LEU A 56 4.22 5.62 -20.78
N ASP A 57 5.22 6.50 -20.78
CA ASP A 57 6.30 6.51 -21.78
C ASP A 57 7.12 5.22 -21.71
N ALA A 58 7.50 4.77 -20.51
CA ALA A 58 8.29 3.55 -20.34
C ALA A 58 7.51 2.29 -20.76
N VAL A 59 6.25 2.16 -20.33
CA VAL A 59 5.39 1.02 -20.68
C VAL A 59 5.10 1.00 -22.20
N ALA A 60 4.83 2.16 -22.79
CA ALA A 60 4.60 2.28 -24.24
C ALA A 60 5.87 1.93 -25.03
N ALA A 61 7.04 2.43 -24.62
CA ALA A 61 8.31 2.13 -25.29
C ALA A 61 8.68 0.64 -25.19
N ALA A 62 8.44 0.01 -24.05
CA ALA A 62 8.65 -1.42 -23.84
C ALA A 62 7.62 -2.30 -24.55
N ASN A 63 6.50 -1.72 -25.01
CA ASN A 63 5.32 -2.44 -25.51
C ASN A 63 4.87 -3.58 -24.56
N SER A 64 5.09 -3.39 -23.26
CA SER A 64 4.85 -4.38 -22.22
C SER A 64 4.89 -3.69 -20.85
N GLY A 65 4.03 -4.10 -19.93
CA GLY A 65 4.00 -3.58 -18.57
C GLY A 65 2.59 -3.23 -18.11
N HIS A 66 2.52 -2.68 -16.90
CA HIS A 66 1.27 -2.35 -16.23
C HIS A 66 1.29 -0.87 -15.82
N SER A 67 0.40 -0.07 -16.39
CA SER A 67 0.30 1.37 -16.08
C SER A 67 -0.79 1.70 -15.07
N GLY A 68 -1.78 0.83 -14.87
CA GLY A 68 -2.98 1.13 -14.08
C GLY A 68 -2.68 1.56 -12.66
N MET A 69 -2.00 0.71 -11.88
CA MET A 69 -1.66 1.01 -10.50
C MET A 69 -0.76 2.25 -10.35
N PRO A 70 0.31 2.46 -11.12
CA PRO A 70 1.06 3.71 -11.08
C PRO A 70 0.23 4.96 -11.37
N MET A 71 -0.74 4.86 -12.28
CA MET A 71 -1.66 5.97 -12.59
C MET A 71 -2.57 6.30 -11.41
N GLY A 72 -3.14 5.28 -10.76
CA GLY A 72 -4.04 5.43 -9.60
C GLY A 72 -3.30 5.93 -8.36
N MET A 73 -2.15 5.35 -8.06
CA MET A 73 -1.42 5.59 -6.81
C MET A 73 -0.40 6.74 -6.86
N ALA A 74 -0.29 7.47 -7.98
CA ALA A 74 0.68 8.57 -8.11
C ALA A 74 0.50 9.66 -7.05
N ASP A 75 -0.75 10.02 -6.70
CA ASP A 75 -1.03 11.05 -5.69
C ASP A 75 -0.65 10.59 -4.29
N VAL A 76 -1.02 9.36 -3.92
CA VAL A 76 -0.66 8.75 -2.63
C VAL A 76 0.86 8.67 -2.49
N ALA A 77 1.55 8.17 -3.51
CA ALA A 77 3.00 8.04 -3.52
C ALA A 77 3.71 9.40 -3.45
N THR A 78 3.17 10.42 -4.11
CA THR A 78 3.71 11.79 -4.05
C THR A 78 3.63 12.34 -2.63
N VAL A 79 2.48 12.25 -1.96
CA VAL A 79 2.33 12.73 -0.58
C VAL A 79 3.22 11.94 0.38
N LEU A 80 3.27 10.62 0.23
CA LEU A 80 4.11 9.75 1.05
C LEU A 80 5.58 10.17 0.98
N TYR A 81 6.14 10.25 -0.23
CA TYR A 81 7.56 10.54 -0.44
C TYR A 81 7.93 11.98 -0.10
N GLU A 82 7.01 12.93 -0.26
CA GLU A 82 7.26 14.34 0.00
C GLU A 82 7.19 14.69 1.50
N LYS A 83 6.28 14.05 2.24
CA LYS A 83 5.94 14.51 3.60
C LYS A 83 6.17 13.50 4.72
N HIS A 84 6.15 12.21 4.41
CA HIS A 84 6.07 11.19 5.46
C HIS A 84 7.22 10.18 5.44
N LEU A 85 7.69 9.77 4.27
CA LEU A 85 8.74 8.77 4.13
C LEU A 85 10.09 9.35 4.53
N ASN A 86 10.73 8.73 5.50
CA ASN A 86 12.06 9.11 5.95
C ASN A 86 13.11 8.26 5.21
N PHE A 87 13.79 8.85 4.23
CA PHE A 87 14.76 8.18 3.37
C PHE A 87 15.89 9.12 2.93
N ASP A 88 17.02 8.55 2.52
CA ASP A 88 18.10 9.28 1.88
C ASP A 88 18.56 8.51 0.62
N PRO A 89 18.33 9.05 -0.58
CA PRO A 89 18.71 8.40 -1.83
C PRO A 89 20.24 8.27 -1.97
N LYS A 90 21.03 9.07 -1.23
CA LYS A 90 22.51 8.97 -1.19
C LYS A 90 23.03 7.94 -0.18
N ALA A 91 22.18 7.59 0.80
CA ALA A 91 22.45 6.54 1.78
C ALA A 91 21.33 5.50 1.79
N PRO A 92 21.04 4.84 0.65
CA PRO A 92 19.90 3.92 0.50
C PRO A 92 19.94 2.70 1.42
N ASP A 93 21.08 2.43 2.04
CA ASP A 93 21.27 1.36 3.02
C ASP A 93 21.23 1.84 4.48
N TRP A 94 20.88 3.11 4.71
CA TRP A 94 20.73 3.64 6.07
C TRP A 94 19.79 2.75 6.90
N ALA A 95 20.28 2.34 8.08
CA ALA A 95 19.64 1.29 8.87
C ALA A 95 18.23 1.66 9.35
N ASP A 96 18.01 2.93 9.76
CA ASP A 96 16.74 3.42 10.28
C ASP A 96 15.93 4.21 9.26
N ARG A 97 16.16 4.00 7.95
CA ARG A 97 15.27 4.52 6.91
C ARG A 97 13.92 3.83 6.96
N ASP A 98 12.86 4.52 6.59
CA ASP A 98 11.58 3.87 6.34
C ASP A 98 11.66 2.87 5.18
N ARG A 99 10.83 1.84 5.21
CA ARG A 99 10.75 0.82 4.17
C ARG A 99 9.55 1.08 3.29
N PHE A 100 9.78 1.15 1.99
CA PHE A 100 8.71 1.22 1.00
C PHE A 100 8.64 -0.08 0.21
N ILE A 101 7.50 -0.77 0.28
CA ILE A 101 7.28 -2.06 -0.37
C ILE A 101 6.12 -1.94 -1.35
N LEU A 102 6.39 -2.28 -2.59
CA LEU A 102 5.37 -2.36 -3.63
C LEU A 102 4.86 -3.79 -3.73
N SER A 103 3.81 -4.16 -2.96
CA SER A 103 3.22 -5.50 -3.01
C SER A 103 2.55 -5.75 -4.37
N ALA A 104 1.94 -4.74 -4.95
CA ALA A 104 1.48 -4.75 -6.35
C ALA A 104 2.66 -4.59 -7.31
N GLY A 105 3.62 -5.53 -7.27
CA GLY A 105 4.92 -5.44 -7.96
C GLY A 105 4.83 -5.29 -9.48
N HIS A 106 3.71 -5.69 -10.10
CA HIS A 106 3.44 -5.44 -11.51
C HIS A 106 3.44 -3.94 -11.88
N GLY A 107 3.10 -3.06 -10.92
CA GLY A 107 3.18 -1.60 -11.07
C GLY A 107 4.57 -1.03 -10.83
N SER A 108 5.63 -1.77 -11.12
CA SER A 108 7.03 -1.45 -10.82
C SER A 108 7.47 -0.05 -11.28
N MET A 109 6.87 0.48 -12.34
CA MET A 109 7.16 1.83 -12.81
C MET A 109 6.80 2.92 -11.82
N LEU A 110 5.87 2.70 -10.87
CA LEU A 110 5.66 3.63 -9.75
C LEU A 110 6.95 3.77 -8.93
N LEU A 111 7.51 2.65 -8.50
CA LEU A 111 8.74 2.64 -7.69
C LEU A 111 9.92 3.24 -8.46
N TYR A 112 10.13 2.85 -9.71
CA TYR A 112 11.23 3.35 -10.51
C TYR A 112 11.12 4.85 -10.81
N SER A 113 9.91 5.34 -11.08
CA SER A 113 9.67 6.78 -11.24
C SER A 113 9.98 7.57 -9.97
N LEU A 114 9.56 7.05 -8.81
CA LEU A 114 9.87 7.65 -7.51
C LEU A 114 11.37 7.67 -7.25
N MET A 115 12.07 6.55 -7.46
CA MET A 115 13.52 6.47 -7.27
C MET A 115 14.26 7.42 -8.20
N TYR A 116 13.86 7.54 -9.46
CA TYR A 116 14.45 8.50 -10.40
C TYR A 116 14.21 9.94 -9.95
N LEU A 117 12.98 10.31 -9.65
CA LEU A 117 12.59 11.66 -9.28
C LEU A 117 13.17 12.12 -7.94
N THR A 118 13.46 11.19 -7.04
CA THR A 118 14.07 11.48 -5.74
C THR A 118 15.60 11.37 -5.73
N GLY A 119 16.22 10.94 -6.85
CA GLY A 119 17.66 11.01 -7.06
C GLY A 119 18.45 9.79 -6.60
N TYR A 120 17.85 8.59 -6.60
CA TYR A 120 18.62 7.36 -6.45
C TYR A 120 19.56 7.16 -7.66
N GLU A 121 20.84 6.99 -7.41
CA GLU A 121 21.88 6.92 -8.46
C GLU A 121 21.67 5.76 -9.44
N ASP A 122 21.14 4.64 -8.95
CA ASP A 122 20.94 3.42 -9.73
C ASP A 122 19.84 3.55 -10.79
N ILE A 123 18.87 4.42 -10.61
CA ILE A 123 17.73 4.59 -11.52
C ILE A 123 17.86 5.93 -12.27
N THR A 124 18.55 5.88 -13.41
CA THR A 124 18.72 7.02 -14.31
C THR A 124 17.57 7.10 -15.33
N LEU A 125 17.45 8.23 -16.04
CA LEU A 125 16.51 8.35 -17.16
C LEU A 125 16.74 7.26 -18.22
N GLN A 126 17.98 6.85 -18.44
CA GLN A 126 18.27 5.74 -19.37
C GLN A 126 17.69 4.43 -18.86
N GLN A 127 17.80 4.14 -17.58
CA GLN A 127 17.17 2.95 -16.98
C GLN A 127 15.64 2.99 -17.12
N ILE A 128 15.01 4.15 -16.99
CA ILE A 128 13.56 4.31 -17.26
C ILE A 128 13.23 3.99 -18.73
N LYS A 129 14.05 4.47 -19.68
CA LYS A 129 13.87 4.20 -21.11
C LYS A 129 14.09 2.72 -21.46
N ASP A 130 14.95 2.05 -20.71
CA ASP A 130 15.28 0.63 -20.87
C ASP A 130 14.39 -0.29 -20.01
N PHE A 131 13.22 0.21 -19.57
CA PHE A 131 12.26 -0.57 -18.80
C PHE A 131 11.96 -1.91 -19.46
N ARG A 132 12.09 -3.00 -18.68
CA ARG A 132 11.89 -4.40 -19.13
C ARG A 132 12.87 -4.87 -20.20
N GLN A 133 13.95 -4.14 -20.47
CA GLN A 133 14.99 -4.62 -21.38
C GLN A 133 16.01 -5.48 -20.65
N TRP A 134 16.62 -6.42 -21.36
CA TRP A 134 17.62 -7.29 -20.78
C TRP A 134 18.82 -6.49 -20.22
N GLY A 135 19.17 -6.74 -18.98
CA GLY A 135 20.27 -6.07 -18.27
C GLY A 135 19.92 -4.72 -17.65
N ALA A 136 18.70 -4.19 -17.86
CA ALA A 136 18.26 -2.99 -17.16
C ALA A 136 17.95 -3.27 -15.69
N LYS A 137 18.18 -2.27 -14.84
CA LYS A 137 17.82 -2.32 -13.41
C LYS A 137 16.31 -2.19 -13.18
N THR A 138 15.58 -1.73 -14.20
CA THR A 138 14.14 -1.52 -14.22
C THR A 138 13.41 -2.74 -14.79
N ALA A 139 13.50 -3.85 -14.08
CA ALA A 139 12.83 -5.10 -14.43
C ALA A 139 11.28 -4.93 -14.40
N GLY A 140 10.56 -5.87 -15.01
CA GLY A 140 9.09 -5.84 -15.03
C GLY A 140 8.43 -5.86 -13.65
N HIS A 141 9.14 -6.38 -12.65
CA HIS A 141 8.78 -6.39 -11.24
C HIS A 141 10.02 -5.97 -10.43
N PRO A 142 9.86 -5.32 -9.25
CA PRO A 142 11.01 -4.98 -8.42
C PRO A 142 11.78 -6.21 -7.98
N GLU A 143 13.11 -6.16 -8.10
CA GLU A 143 13.98 -7.24 -7.68
C GLU A 143 15.03 -6.71 -6.70
N TYR A 144 15.08 -7.29 -5.51
CA TYR A 144 16.07 -6.95 -4.51
C TYR A 144 17.49 -7.16 -5.06
N GLY A 145 18.34 -6.15 -4.91
CA GLY A 145 19.71 -6.16 -5.39
C GLY A 145 19.91 -5.63 -6.82
N HIS A 146 18.86 -5.44 -7.63
CA HIS A 146 19.01 -4.81 -8.95
C HIS A 146 19.30 -3.31 -8.85
N ALA A 147 18.66 -2.61 -7.94
CA ALA A 147 18.97 -1.23 -7.59
C ALA A 147 18.95 -1.07 -6.06
N ARG A 148 19.86 -0.24 -5.54
CA ARG A 148 19.88 0.09 -4.12
C ARG A 148 18.63 0.90 -3.78
N GLY A 149 17.92 0.53 -2.71
CA GLY A 149 16.64 1.12 -2.32
C GLY A 149 15.44 0.29 -2.71
N ILE A 150 15.60 -0.81 -3.46
CA ILE A 150 14.56 -1.83 -3.62
C ILE A 150 14.62 -2.75 -2.40
N GLU A 151 13.60 -2.70 -1.54
CA GLU A 151 13.60 -3.37 -0.24
C GLU A 151 13.38 -4.89 -0.33
N THR A 152 12.62 -5.35 -1.32
CA THR A 152 12.29 -6.76 -1.50
C THR A 152 11.86 -7.05 -2.93
N THR A 153 12.00 -8.30 -3.34
CA THR A 153 11.48 -8.79 -4.62
C THR A 153 9.99 -9.04 -4.50
N THR A 154 9.21 -8.43 -5.40
CA THR A 154 7.77 -8.64 -5.52
C THR A 154 7.39 -8.95 -6.96
N GLY A 155 6.14 -9.32 -7.20
CA GLY A 155 5.62 -9.78 -8.50
C GLY A 155 4.53 -10.78 -8.26
N PRO A 156 4.79 -11.94 -7.61
CA PRO A 156 3.73 -12.77 -7.09
C PRO A 156 2.88 -11.97 -6.09
N LEU A 157 1.58 -11.89 -6.35
CA LEU A 157 0.66 -11.10 -5.54
C LEU A 157 0.65 -11.57 -4.07
N GLY A 158 0.49 -10.64 -3.15
CA GLY A 158 0.45 -10.93 -1.71
C GLY A 158 1.81 -11.05 -1.02
N GLN A 159 2.88 -11.38 -1.74
CA GLN A 159 4.21 -11.57 -1.15
C GLN A 159 4.74 -10.29 -0.47
N GLY A 160 4.49 -9.13 -1.06
CA GLY A 160 4.90 -7.86 -0.47
C GLY A 160 4.24 -7.58 0.88
N ILE A 161 2.95 -7.94 1.05
CA ILE A 161 2.25 -7.84 2.34
C ILE A 161 2.92 -8.78 3.35
N GLY A 162 3.17 -10.05 2.98
CA GLY A 162 3.85 -10.99 3.85
C GLY A 162 5.24 -10.50 4.28
N ASN A 163 6.04 -10.00 3.33
CA ASN A 163 7.37 -9.45 3.60
C ASN A 163 7.30 -8.22 4.52
N SER A 164 6.31 -7.33 4.31
CA SER A 164 6.17 -6.12 5.12
C SER A 164 5.88 -6.40 6.59
N VAL A 165 5.12 -7.45 6.88
CA VAL A 165 4.90 -7.93 8.25
C VAL A 165 6.22 -8.40 8.86
N GLY A 166 7.06 -9.11 8.10
CA GLY A 166 8.41 -9.48 8.53
C GLY A 166 9.31 -8.27 8.82
N PHE A 167 9.26 -7.23 7.99
CA PHE A 167 9.99 -5.98 8.23
C PHE A 167 9.50 -5.27 9.51
N ALA A 168 8.19 -5.17 9.71
CA ALA A 168 7.63 -4.55 10.90
C ALA A 168 7.95 -5.33 12.19
N ILE A 169 7.92 -6.66 12.15
CA ILE A 169 8.36 -7.50 13.28
C ILE A 169 9.85 -7.28 13.57
N ALA A 170 10.68 -7.19 12.53
CA ALA A 170 12.11 -6.94 12.69
C ALA A 170 12.39 -5.56 13.30
N GLU A 171 11.63 -4.54 12.89
CA GLU A 171 11.70 -3.19 13.49
C GLU A 171 11.34 -3.24 14.98
N GLU A 172 10.22 -3.84 15.37
CA GLU A 172 9.80 -3.98 16.76
C GLU A 172 10.88 -4.68 17.62
N ILE A 173 11.46 -5.78 17.13
CA ILE A 173 12.54 -6.50 17.84
C ILE A 173 13.77 -5.61 18.00
N GLN A 174 14.15 -4.88 16.95
CA GLN A 174 15.33 -4.01 16.99
C GLN A 174 15.08 -2.79 17.87
N ARG A 175 13.91 -2.19 17.80
CA ARG A 175 13.49 -1.06 18.64
C ARG A 175 13.47 -1.45 20.12
N ALA A 176 12.96 -2.62 20.45
CA ALA A 176 12.98 -3.16 21.81
C ALA A 176 14.42 -3.42 22.30
N ARG A 177 15.33 -3.83 21.43
CA ARG A 177 16.72 -4.15 21.76
C ARG A 177 17.62 -2.91 21.87
N TYR A 178 17.50 -1.96 20.94
CA TYR A 178 18.43 -0.84 20.78
C TYR A 178 17.83 0.50 21.22
N GLY A 179 16.55 0.56 21.44
CA GLY A 179 15.80 1.74 21.82
C GLY A 179 15.35 2.60 20.65
N LYS A 180 14.27 3.34 20.89
CA LYS A 180 13.59 4.21 19.93
C LYS A 180 14.50 5.29 19.31
N SER A 181 15.55 5.72 20.00
CA SER A 181 16.49 6.71 19.47
C SER A 181 17.42 6.16 18.36
N ILE A 182 17.44 4.85 18.17
CA ILE A 182 18.28 4.16 17.17
C ILE A 182 17.43 3.49 16.10
N VAL A 183 16.25 2.96 16.47
CA VAL A 183 15.34 2.27 15.56
C VAL A 183 13.92 2.76 15.81
N ASP A 184 13.33 3.43 14.82
CA ASP A 184 11.96 3.98 14.89
C ASP A 184 11.36 4.17 13.49
N HIS A 185 11.70 3.29 12.54
CA HIS A 185 11.25 3.43 11.15
C HIS A 185 9.91 2.74 10.88
N PHE A 186 9.18 3.27 9.92
CA PHE A 186 7.94 2.71 9.43
C PHE A 186 8.15 1.80 8.22
N THR A 187 7.20 0.89 8.02
CA THR A 187 7.07 0.10 6.80
C THR A 187 5.78 0.50 6.09
N TYR A 188 5.92 1.04 4.88
CA TYR A 188 4.82 1.47 4.01
C TYR A 188 4.66 0.50 2.85
N VAL A 189 3.43 0.11 2.56
CA VAL A 189 3.13 -0.89 1.54
C VAL A 189 2.03 -0.39 0.61
N ILE A 190 2.20 -0.55 -0.71
CA ILE A 190 1.11 -0.39 -1.66
C ILE A 190 0.68 -1.77 -2.15
N ALA A 191 -0.62 -2.07 -1.99
CA ALA A 191 -1.26 -3.30 -2.39
C ALA A 191 -2.50 -3.02 -3.25
N GLY A 192 -2.75 -3.85 -4.25
CA GLY A 192 -4.00 -3.83 -5.02
C GLY A 192 -4.96 -4.93 -4.56
N ASP A 193 -6.15 -4.97 -5.15
CA ASP A 193 -7.18 -5.96 -4.86
C ASP A 193 -6.66 -7.40 -4.96
N GLY A 194 -5.91 -7.70 -6.03
CA GLY A 194 -5.33 -9.02 -6.24
C GLY A 194 -4.35 -9.44 -5.14
N CYS A 195 -3.63 -8.51 -4.52
CA CYS A 195 -2.78 -8.82 -3.37
C CYS A 195 -3.61 -9.28 -2.17
N LEU A 196 -4.79 -8.68 -1.96
CA LEU A 196 -5.67 -9.02 -0.84
C LEU A 196 -6.46 -10.31 -1.06
N MET A 197 -6.53 -10.82 -2.29
CA MET A 197 -7.15 -12.11 -2.61
C MET A 197 -6.26 -13.31 -2.24
N GLU A 198 -4.95 -13.08 -2.07
CA GLU A 198 -4.00 -14.15 -1.76
C GLU A 198 -4.09 -14.61 -0.31
N GLY A 199 -4.05 -15.93 -0.08
CA GLY A 199 -4.10 -16.55 1.25
C GLY A 199 -2.99 -16.04 2.17
N VAL A 200 -1.75 -15.91 1.64
CA VAL A 200 -0.60 -15.42 2.40
C VAL A 200 -0.83 -14.01 2.95
N SER A 201 -1.52 -13.15 2.19
CA SER A 201 -1.87 -11.80 2.67
C SER A 201 -2.80 -11.86 3.86
N GLN A 202 -3.77 -12.76 3.83
CA GLN A 202 -4.77 -12.88 4.89
C GLN A 202 -4.16 -13.42 6.19
N GLU A 203 -3.24 -14.37 6.09
CA GLU A 203 -2.49 -14.87 7.24
C GLU A 203 -1.56 -13.78 7.81
N ALA A 204 -0.87 -13.05 6.94
CA ALA A 204 0.01 -11.94 7.32
C ALA A 204 -0.77 -10.78 7.98
N ILE A 205 -1.93 -10.39 7.45
CA ILE A 205 -2.81 -9.36 8.02
C ILE A 205 -3.27 -9.79 9.43
N GLY A 206 -3.69 -11.04 9.60
CA GLY A 206 -4.07 -11.58 10.90
C GLY A 206 -2.92 -11.54 11.91
N LEU A 207 -1.70 -11.91 11.49
CA LEU A 207 -0.51 -11.85 12.33
C LEU A 207 -0.15 -10.42 12.73
N ALA A 208 -0.20 -9.47 11.78
CA ALA A 208 0.13 -8.07 12.04
C ALA A 208 -0.81 -7.44 13.05
N GLY A 209 -2.12 -7.69 12.94
CA GLY A 209 -3.11 -7.21 13.92
C GLY A 209 -2.92 -7.84 15.29
N MET A 210 -2.67 -9.15 15.35
CA MET A 210 -2.40 -9.86 16.62
C MET A 210 -1.15 -9.31 17.34
N GLN A 211 -0.13 -8.91 16.58
CA GLN A 211 1.12 -8.36 17.12
C GLN A 211 1.08 -6.83 17.33
N GLU A 212 -0.04 -6.20 16.97
CA GLU A 212 -0.21 -4.73 17.09
C GLU A 212 0.95 -3.94 16.44
N LEU A 213 1.33 -4.33 15.18
CA LEU A 213 2.49 -3.75 14.49
C LEU A 213 2.20 -2.30 14.03
N ALA A 214 2.26 -1.35 14.96
CA ALA A 214 1.87 0.05 14.77
C ALA A 214 2.66 0.79 13.68
N HIS A 215 3.89 0.36 13.38
CA HIS A 215 4.72 0.96 12.34
C HIS A 215 4.51 0.34 10.95
N LEU A 216 3.46 -0.47 10.76
CA LEU A 216 3.05 -1.02 9.47
C LEU A 216 1.84 -0.26 8.93
N ILE A 217 2.00 0.37 7.75
CA ILE A 217 0.94 1.12 7.07
C ILE A 217 0.77 0.58 5.66
N VAL A 218 -0.45 0.10 5.33
CA VAL A 218 -0.80 -0.47 4.03
C VAL A 218 -1.76 0.46 3.30
N PHE A 219 -1.38 0.92 2.12
CA PHE A 219 -2.25 1.61 1.18
C PHE A 219 -2.88 0.58 0.24
N TRP A 220 -4.18 0.45 0.27
CA TRP A 220 -4.91 -0.40 -0.63
C TRP A 220 -5.49 0.42 -1.79
N ASP A 221 -5.05 0.11 -3.01
CA ASP A 221 -5.62 0.65 -4.24
C ASP A 221 -6.97 -0.03 -4.52
N ASN A 222 -8.03 0.57 -3.96
CA ASN A 222 -9.41 0.12 -4.09
C ASN A 222 -10.06 0.74 -5.33
N ASN A 223 -9.66 0.27 -6.49
CA ASN A 223 -10.12 0.79 -7.78
C ASN A 223 -11.23 -0.05 -8.43
N ASN A 224 -11.68 -1.12 -7.76
CA ASN A 224 -12.72 -2.05 -8.22
C ASN A 224 -12.43 -2.75 -9.56
N ILE A 225 -11.18 -2.84 -9.98
CA ILE A 225 -10.80 -3.49 -11.23
C ILE A 225 -9.63 -4.46 -11.04
N THR A 226 -9.70 -5.58 -11.73
CA THR A 226 -8.59 -6.52 -11.93
C THR A 226 -8.23 -6.56 -13.43
N ILE A 227 -7.34 -7.48 -13.84
CA ILE A 227 -6.86 -7.55 -15.23
C ILE A 227 -8.00 -7.59 -16.24
N ASP A 228 -9.00 -8.46 -16.02
CA ASP A 228 -10.04 -8.78 -17.00
C ASP A 228 -11.44 -8.24 -16.65
N GLY A 229 -11.57 -7.47 -15.58
CA GLY A 229 -12.88 -6.96 -15.20
C GLY A 229 -12.98 -6.46 -13.78
N THR A 230 -14.21 -6.31 -13.34
CA THR A 230 -14.52 -5.81 -12.00
C THR A 230 -14.14 -6.83 -10.93
N VAL A 231 -13.75 -6.35 -9.74
CA VAL A 231 -13.33 -7.17 -8.61
C VAL A 231 -14.40 -8.18 -8.20
N ASP A 232 -15.67 -7.83 -8.29
CA ASP A 232 -16.81 -8.68 -7.88
C ASP A 232 -16.96 -9.98 -8.69
N ILE A 233 -16.26 -10.10 -9.82
CA ILE A 233 -16.17 -11.36 -10.57
C ILE A 233 -15.33 -12.39 -9.78
N ALA A 234 -14.29 -11.94 -9.06
CA ALA A 234 -13.32 -12.78 -8.38
C ALA A 234 -13.47 -12.78 -6.85
N ASP A 235 -13.78 -11.62 -6.24
CA ASP A 235 -13.90 -11.44 -4.79
C ASP A 235 -15.06 -10.49 -4.44
N LYS A 236 -15.83 -10.86 -3.42
CA LYS A 236 -16.91 -10.05 -2.83
C LYS A 236 -16.66 -9.73 -1.36
N THR A 237 -15.46 -9.95 -0.90
CA THR A 237 -15.08 -9.72 0.50
C THR A 237 -15.10 -8.23 0.81
N ASN A 238 -15.74 -7.87 1.92
CA ASN A 238 -15.60 -6.52 2.45
C ASN A 238 -14.24 -6.38 3.15
N GLN A 239 -13.24 -5.91 2.41
CA GLN A 239 -11.87 -5.80 2.88
C GLN A 239 -11.73 -4.85 4.09
N PRO A 240 -12.36 -3.65 4.14
CA PRO A 240 -12.32 -2.79 5.32
C PRO A 240 -12.80 -3.51 6.59
N MET A 241 -13.92 -4.23 6.52
CA MET A 241 -14.42 -5.02 7.66
C MET A 241 -13.45 -6.14 8.04
N ARG A 242 -12.80 -6.78 7.07
CA ARG A 242 -11.84 -7.85 7.30
C ARG A 242 -10.60 -7.34 8.03
N PHE A 243 -10.03 -6.22 7.59
CA PHE A 243 -8.92 -5.56 8.29
C PHE A 243 -9.32 -5.15 9.71
N ALA A 244 -10.48 -4.50 9.88
CA ALA A 244 -10.97 -4.11 11.21
C ALA A 244 -11.17 -5.31 12.14
N ALA A 245 -11.74 -6.41 11.64
CA ALA A 245 -11.90 -7.66 12.40
C ALA A 245 -10.57 -8.31 12.78
N SER A 246 -9.51 -8.04 12.00
CA SER A 246 -8.14 -8.50 12.27
C SER A 246 -7.37 -7.56 13.21
N GLY A 247 -8.01 -6.53 13.79
CA GLY A 247 -7.37 -5.61 14.74
C GLY A 247 -6.65 -4.41 14.13
N TRP A 248 -6.88 -4.12 12.85
CA TRP A 248 -6.27 -2.98 12.17
C TRP A 248 -7.09 -1.69 12.35
N HIS A 249 -6.40 -0.57 12.35
CA HIS A 249 -6.99 0.75 12.14
C HIS A 249 -7.25 0.95 10.64
N VAL A 250 -8.49 1.26 10.26
CA VAL A 250 -8.89 1.37 8.86
C VAL A 250 -9.39 2.77 8.57
N ILE A 251 -8.86 3.40 7.53
CA ILE A 251 -9.24 4.73 7.06
C ILE A 251 -9.61 4.64 5.58
N GLU A 252 -10.78 5.13 5.21
CA GLU A 252 -11.24 5.22 3.83
C GLU A 252 -11.22 6.69 3.38
N ILE A 253 -10.48 6.97 2.30
CA ILE A 253 -10.34 8.33 1.75
C ILE A 253 -10.42 8.31 0.22
N ASP A 254 -10.55 9.49 -0.37
CA ASP A 254 -10.25 9.70 -1.78
C ASP A 254 -8.72 9.73 -1.97
N GLY A 255 -8.19 8.73 -2.68
CA GLY A 255 -6.75 8.58 -2.96
C GLY A 255 -6.18 9.62 -3.93
N HIS A 256 -7.00 10.57 -4.39
CA HIS A 256 -6.57 11.69 -5.25
C HIS A 256 -6.63 13.05 -4.53
N ASP A 257 -7.13 13.11 -3.30
CA ASP A 257 -7.11 14.31 -2.48
C ASP A 257 -5.82 14.35 -1.62
N PRO A 258 -4.84 15.22 -1.95
CA PRO A 258 -3.56 15.27 -1.24
C PRO A 258 -3.71 15.69 0.23
N VAL A 259 -4.78 16.41 0.59
CA VAL A 259 -5.05 16.81 1.98
C VAL A 259 -5.59 15.63 2.77
N ALA A 260 -6.52 14.87 2.19
CA ALA A 260 -7.06 13.66 2.82
C ALA A 260 -5.98 12.59 2.98
N ILE A 261 -5.10 12.41 1.98
CA ILE A 261 -3.96 11.47 2.05
C ILE A 261 -3.01 11.85 3.19
N ASP A 262 -2.60 13.11 3.28
CA ASP A 262 -1.70 13.62 4.33
C ASP A 262 -2.29 13.41 5.74
N ALA A 263 -3.57 13.75 5.90
CA ALA A 263 -4.29 13.56 7.16
C ALA A 263 -4.41 12.07 7.55
N ALA A 264 -4.69 11.19 6.57
CA ALA A 264 -4.82 9.75 6.82
C ALA A 264 -3.48 9.12 7.23
N ILE A 265 -2.37 9.46 6.55
CA ILE A 265 -1.04 8.96 6.92
C ILE A 265 -0.65 9.47 8.32
N THR A 266 -0.96 10.73 8.62
CA THR A 266 -0.72 11.30 9.96
C THR A 266 -1.51 10.56 11.03
N ALA A 267 -2.79 10.25 10.79
CA ALA A 267 -3.62 9.48 11.71
C ALA A 267 -3.09 8.06 11.89
N ALA A 268 -2.71 7.39 10.79
CA ALA A 268 -2.13 6.04 10.80
C ALA A 268 -0.85 5.97 11.63
N LYS A 269 0.05 6.95 11.50
CA LYS A 269 1.31 7.02 12.30
C LYS A 269 1.08 7.21 13.79
N ASN A 270 -0.07 7.68 14.21
CA ASN A 270 -0.41 7.93 15.61
C ASN A 270 -1.33 6.85 16.23
N ASP A 271 -1.79 5.88 15.45
CA ASP A 271 -2.60 4.76 15.98
C ASP A 271 -1.67 3.65 16.50
N PRO A 272 -1.99 3.02 17.64
CA PRO A 272 -1.16 1.93 18.18
C PRO A 272 -1.35 0.60 17.45
N ARG A 273 -2.17 0.54 16.41
CA ARG A 273 -2.43 -0.64 15.59
C ARG A 273 -1.81 -0.48 14.21
N PRO A 274 -1.58 -1.56 13.46
CA PRO A 274 -1.30 -1.46 12.03
C PRO A 274 -2.47 -0.78 11.31
N SER A 275 -2.21 0.01 10.25
CA SER A 275 -3.20 0.85 9.59
C SER A 275 -3.26 0.59 8.08
#